data_ade397bbe3face8505f95eb67d76c7e8
#
_entry.id   ade397bbe3face8505f95eb67d76c7e8
#
_cell.length_a   1.000
_cell.length_b   1.000
_cell.length_c   1.000
_cell.angle_alpha   90.00
_cell.angle_beta   90.00
_cell.angle_gamma   90.00
#
_symmetry.space_group_name_H-M   'P 1'
#
loop_
_entity.id
_entity.type
_entity.pdbx_description
1 polymer ?
#
loop_
_entity_poly.entity_id
_entity_poly.type
_entity_poly.pdbx_seq_one_letter_code
_entity_poly.pdbx_strand_id
1 'polypeptide(L)'
;ILFFDEIQNIEGWENFDVFSINCYAVDPTSAIQNIVDLGVDLPVMIGEFHFGALDAGLPATGLEGVLSQRDRGIAYRHYCEKAAAHPNGVGCHYFQCYDQFVLGRFDGENYNIGLFDICSQPYPDMMEQIKLCSSEIYEVADGQKEPCEEKADSIPMIAY
;
A
#
# COMPACT_ATOMS: atom_id res chain seq x y z
N ILE A 1 -1.53 -9.88 -12.14
CA ILE A 1 -2.83 -9.21 -11.92
C ILE A 1 -3.60 -9.18 -13.24
N LEU A 2 -3.85 -10.33 -13.83
CA LEU A 2 -4.44 -10.38 -15.19
C LEU A 2 -5.83 -11.02 -15.22
N PHE A 3 -6.48 -11.27 -14.06
CA PHE A 3 -7.62 -12.18 -14.03
C PHE A 3 -8.84 -11.67 -13.26
N PHE A 4 -8.95 -10.37 -13.02
CA PHE A 4 -10.14 -9.85 -12.34
C PHE A 4 -11.41 -10.13 -13.12
N ASP A 5 -11.37 -9.96 -14.44
CA ASP A 5 -12.53 -10.14 -15.31
C ASP A 5 -13.02 -11.59 -15.40
N GLU A 6 -12.23 -12.56 -14.92
CA GLU A 6 -12.51 -13.99 -15.02
C GLU A 6 -12.81 -14.67 -13.69
N ILE A 7 -12.66 -13.95 -12.55
CA ILE A 7 -12.85 -14.56 -11.22
C ILE A 7 -14.22 -15.18 -11.04
N GLN A 8 -15.26 -14.55 -11.58
CA GLN A 8 -16.62 -15.06 -11.55
C GLN A 8 -16.78 -16.38 -12.33
N ASN A 9 -15.80 -16.71 -13.19
CA ASN A 9 -15.79 -17.94 -13.97
C ASN A 9 -15.02 -19.07 -13.26
N ILE A 10 -14.42 -18.81 -12.11
CA ILE A 10 -13.70 -19.82 -11.31
C ILE A 10 -14.71 -20.51 -10.42
N GLU A 11 -14.91 -21.82 -10.64
CA GLU A 11 -15.81 -22.64 -9.82
C GLU A 11 -15.35 -22.62 -8.35
N GLY A 12 -16.26 -22.25 -7.44
CA GLY A 12 -16.00 -22.23 -6.00
C GLY A 12 -15.45 -20.91 -5.46
N TRP A 13 -15.35 -19.86 -6.28
CA TRP A 13 -14.91 -18.54 -5.81
C TRP A 13 -15.79 -18.00 -4.67
N GLU A 14 -17.06 -18.33 -4.67
CA GLU A 14 -18.03 -17.96 -3.63
C GLU A 14 -17.77 -18.58 -2.26
N ASN A 15 -16.83 -19.52 -2.16
CA ASN A 15 -16.42 -20.11 -0.87
C ASN A 15 -15.32 -19.32 -0.15
N PHE A 16 -14.81 -18.25 -0.75
CA PHE A 16 -13.85 -17.37 -0.10
C PHE A 16 -14.55 -16.27 0.70
N ASP A 17 -14.00 -15.94 1.86
CA ASP A 17 -14.54 -14.91 2.76
C ASP A 17 -14.00 -13.52 2.48
N VAL A 18 -12.82 -13.40 1.85
CA VAL A 18 -12.11 -12.16 1.57
C VAL A 18 -11.47 -12.24 0.20
N PHE A 19 -11.52 -11.14 -0.53
CA PHE A 19 -10.80 -10.96 -1.78
C PHE A 19 -9.53 -10.13 -1.57
N SER A 20 -8.35 -10.66 -1.90
CA SER A 20 -7.09 -9.95 -1.71
C SER A 20 -6.43 -9.62 -3.04
N ILE A 21 -5.97 -8.36 -3.18
CA ILE A 21 -5.25 -7.87 -4.37
C ILE A 21 -3.96 -7.16 -3.98
N ASN A 22 -2.93 -7.28 -4.80
CA ASN A 22 -1.75 -6.41 -4.74
C ASN A 22 -2.03 -5.17 -5.57
N CYS A 23 -1.95 -3.99 -4.96
CA CYS A 23 -2.28 -2.73 -5.63
C CYS A 23 -1.19 -1.69 -5.37
N TYR A 24 -0.34 -1.48 -6.36
CA TYR A 24 0.70 -0.46 -6.36
C TYR A 24 0.17 0.77 -7.10
N ALA A 25 -0.35 1.70 -6.35
CA ALA A 25 -0.95 2.95 -6.79
C ALA A 25 -0.88 4.00 -5.69
N VAL A 26 -1.14 5.25 -6.01
CA VAL A 26 -1.21 6.33 -5.00
C VAL A 26 -2.48 6.22 -4.15
N ASP A 27 -3.57 5.70 -4.71
CA ASP A 27 -4.89 5.57 -4.08
C ASP A 27 -5.51 4.23 -4.53
N PRO A 28 -5.91 3.33 -3.60
CA PRO A 28 -6.44 2.01 -3.93
C PRO A 28 -7.94 2.01 -4.25
N THR A 29 -8.65 3.12 -4.04
CA THR A 29 -10.13 3.21 -4.12
C THR A 29 -10.66 2.65 -5.43
N SER A 30 -10.07 3.05 -6.56
CA SER A 30 -10.51 2.59 -7.88
C SER A 30 -10.28 1.09 -8.08
N ALA A 31 -9.20 0.54 -7.53
CA ALA A 31 -8.91 -0.89 -7.63
C ALA A 31 -9.92 -1.71 -6.82
N ILE A 32 -10.28 -1.26 -5.61
CA ILE A 32 -11.32 -1.88 -4.78
C ILE A 32 -12.67 -1.78 -5.48
N GLN A 33 -13.04 -0.59 -5.98
CA GLN A 33 -14.32 -0.37 -6.68
C GLN A 33 -14.44 -1.27 -7.93
N ASN A 34 -13.37 -1.43 -8.70
CA ASN A 34 -13.37 -2.31 -9.87
C ASN A 34 -13.72 -3.77 -9.51
N ILE A 35 -13.25 -4.27 -8.36
CA ILE A 35 -13.61 -5.61 -7.88
C ILE A 35 -15.10 -5.70 -7.59
N VAL A 36 -15.66 -4.70 -6.93
CA VAL A 36 -17.09 -4.63 -6.62
C VAL A 36 -17.93 -4.54 -7.91
N ASP A 37 -17.49 -3.71 -8.87
CA ASP A 37 -18.18 -3.52 -10.15
C ASP A 37 -18.19 -4.79 -11.01
N LEU A 38 -17.23 -5.70 -10.81
CA LEU A 38 -17.22 -7.03 -11.40
C LEU A 38 -18.20 -8.01 -10.73
N GLY A 39 -18.94 -7.58 -9.71
CA GLY A 39 -19.95 -8.37 -8.99
C GLY A 39 -19.38 -9.20 -7.84
N VAL A 40 -18.14 -8.94 -7.41
CA VAL A 40 -17.55 -9.56 -6.23
C VAL A 40 -17.98 -8.79 -4.99
N ASP A 41 -19.04 -9.27 -4.32
CA ASP A 41 -19.54 -8.66 -3.08
C ASP A 41 -18.87 -9.32 -1.86
N LEU A 42 -17.55 -9.12 -1.74
CA LEU A 42 -16.73 -9.60 -0.64
C LEU A 42 -15.95 -8.43 -0.03
N PRO A 43 -15.52 -8.57 1.23
CA PRO A 43 -14.47 -7.72 1.78
C PRO A 43 -13.21 -7.76 0.92
N VAL A 44 -12.63 -6.59 0.60
CA VAL A 44 -11.42 -6.48 -0.21
C VAL A 44 -10.25 -6.04 0.66
N MET A 45 -9.18 -6.82 0.63
CA MET A 45 -7.94 -6.52 1.32
C MET A 45 -6.83 -6.20 0.31
N ILE A 46 -6.06 -5.16 0.55
CA ILE A 46 -4.84 -4.90 -0.19
C ILE A 46 -3.74 -5.80 0.37
N GLY A 47 -3.34 -6.80 -0.40
CA GLY A 47 -2.33 -7.81 -0.01
C GLY A 47 -0.91 -7.27 -0.02
N GLU A 48 -0.61 -6.34 -0.95
CA GLU A 48 0.67 -5.64 -1.02
C GLU A 48 0.50 -4.24 -1.59
N PHE A 49 1.22 -3.29 -0.99
CA PHE A 49 1.50 -1.96 -1.51
C PHE A 49 2.78 -1.43 -0.89
N HIS A 50 3.48 -0.50 -1.54
CA HIS A 50 4.59 0.23 -0.96
C HIS A 50 4.78 1.63 -1.55
N PHE A 51 5.57 2.42 -0.85
CA PHE A 51 6.15 3.66 -1.33
C PHE A 51 7.64 3.67 -0.99
N GLY A 52 8.48 4.01 -1.95
CA GLY A 52 9.92 4.06 -1.75
C GLY A 52 10.50 5.43 -2.07
N ALA A 53 11.63 5.77 -1.43
CA ALA A 53 12.35 7.01 -1.64
C ALA A 53 13.86 6.76 -1.82
N LEU A 54 14.61 7.80 -2.22
CA LEU A 54 16.06 7.67 -2.47
C LEU A 54 16.92 8.36 -1.41
N ASP A 55 16.30 9.04 -0.45
CA ASP A 55 16.98 9.87 0.55
C ASP A 55 17.66 9.11 1.68
N ALA A 56 17.45 7.78 1.75
CA ALA A 56 18.10 6.90 2.72
C ALA A 56 19.27 6.07 2.14
N GLY A 57 19.66 6.31 0.88
CA GLY A 57 20.88 5.77 0.29
C GLY A 57 20.73 4.48 -0.54
N LEU A 58 19.55 3.85 -0.58
CA LEU A 58 19.27 2.78 -1.53
C LEU A 58 18.98 3.37 -2.93
N PRO A 59 19.31 2.65 -4.01
CA PRO A 59 19.31 3.21 -5.36
C PRO A 59 17.94 3.22 -6.04
N ALA A 60 16.95 2.53 -5.50
CA ALA A 60 15.66 2.36 -6.16
C ALA A 60 14.47 2.54 -5.22
N THR A 61 13.37 3.05 -5.77
CA THR A 61 12.12 3.33 -5.07
C THR A 61 11.15 2.15 -5.06
N GLY A 62 11.37 1.18 -5.93
CA GLY A 62 10.30 0.24 -6.25
C GLY A 62 9.20 0.88 -7.10
N LEU A 63 8.00 0.31 -7.06
CA LEU A 63 6.92 0.60 -8.01
C LEU A 63 6.26 1.98 -7.81
N GLU A 64 6.23 2.49 -6.59
CA GLU A 64 5.68 3.81 -6.27
C GLU A 64 6.75 4.67 -5.62
N GLY A 65 7.28 5.64 -6.38
CA GLY A 65 8.35 6.54 -5.95
C GLY A 65 7.81 7.82 -5.33
N VAL A 66 8.39 8.22 -4.19
CA VAL A 66 8.13 9.50 -3.53
C VAL A 66 9.44 10.19 -3.15
N LEU A 67 9.39 11.49 -2.81
CA LEU A 67 10.58 12.32 -2.68
C LEU A 67 11.41 12.02 -1.43
N SER A 68 10.77 11.68 -0.30
CA SER A 68 11.43 11.54 1.00
C SER A 68 10.78 10.50 1.92
N GLN A 69 11.42 10.21 3.06
CA GLN A 69 10.84 9.35 4.09
C GLN A 69 9.55 9.93 4.68
N ARG A 70 9.46 11.27 4.78
CA ARG A 70 8.24 11.93 5.18
C ARG A 70 7.11 11.71 4.16
N ASP A 71 7.42 11.84 2.87
CA ASP A 71 6.45 11.59 1.80
C ASP A 71 6.01 10.13 1.76
N ARG A 72 6.89 9.16 2.09
CA ARG A 72 6.51 7.76 2.27
C ARG A 72 5.45 7.60 3.35
N GLY A 73 5.59 8.32 4.47
CA GLY A 73 4.62 8.32 5.55
C GLY A 73 3.27 8.94 5.15
N ILE A 74 3.29 10.08 4.46
CA ILE A 74 2.09 10.76 3.95
C ILE A 74 1.36 9.83 2.96
N ALA A 75 2.08 9.25 2.01
CA ALA A 75 1.52 8.33 1.03
C ALA A 75 0.93 7.07 1.69
N TYR A 76 1.61 6.49 2.68
CA TYR A 76 1.11 5.37 3.47
C TYR A 76 -0.22 5.72 4.16
N ARG A 77 -0.27 6.87 4.84
CA ARG A 77 -1.47 7.31 5.55
C ARG A 77 -2.63 7.55 4.59
N HIS A 78 -2.39 8.32 3.53
CA HIS A 78 -3.39 8.57 2.49
C HIS A 78 -3.95 7.26 1.94
N TYR A 79 -3.08 6.33 1.54
CA TYR A 79 -3.45 5.04 0.97
C TYR A 79 -4.30 4.19 1.91
N CYS A 80 -3.84 3.99 3.15
CA CYS A 80 -4.54 3.15 4.13
C CYS A 80 -5.89 3.74 4.54
N GLU A 81 -5.95 5.06 4.75
CA GLU A 81 -7.20 5.72 5.12
C GLU A 81 -8.21 5.74 3.95
N LYS A 82 -7.75 5.88 2.70
CA LYS A 82 -8.62 5.73 1.52
C LYS A 82 -9.17 4.32 1.37
N ALA A 83 -8.35 3.30 1.61
CA ALA A 83 -8.81 1.91 1.62
C ALA A 83 -9.85 1.67 2.73
N ALA A 84 -9.60 2.19 3.94
CA ALA A 84 -10.50 2.04 5.08
C ALA A 84 -11.83 2.77 4.92
N ALA A 85 -11.83 3.92 4.22
CA ALA A 85 -13.06 4.68 3.92
C ALA A 85 -13.95 3.99 2.87
N HIS A 86 -13.41 3.02 2.12
CA HIS A 86 -14.20 2.30 1.12
C HIS A 86 -15.06 1.23 1.79
N PRO A 87 -16.38 1.13 1.47
CA PRO A 87 -17.30 0.18 2.14
C PRO A 87 -16.84 -1.29 2.12
N ASN A 88 -16.15 -1.70 1.06
CA ASN A 88 -15.61 -3.06 0.93
C ASN A 88 -14.15 -3.19 1.36
N GLY A 89 -13.45 -2.09 1.67
CA GLY A 89 -12.04 -2.11 2.09
C GLY A 89 -11.90 -2.55 3.55
N VAL A 90 -11.14 -3.62 3.83
CA VAL A 90 -11.02 -4.17 5.18
C VAL A 90 -9.60 -4.20 5.72
N GLY A 91 -8.59 -3.83 4.93
CA GLY A 91 -7.22 -3.77 5.40
C GLY A 91 -6.19 -3.64 4.30
N CYS A 92 -4.97 -3.31 4.73
CA CYS A 92 -3.81 -3.16 3.85
C CYS A 92 -2.59 -3.82 4.49
N HIS A 93 -1.84 -4.59 3.70
CA HIS A 93 -0.55 -5.14 4.08
C HIS A 93 0.56 -4.40 3.36
N TYR A 94 1.43 -3.76 4.12
CA TYR A 94 2.56 -3.03 3.58
C TYR A 94 3.70 -3.98 3.15
N PHE A 95 4.16 -3.85 1.94
CA PHE A 95 5.30 -4.57 1.42
C PHE A 95 6.52 -3.64 1.37
N GLN A 96 7.48 -3.74 2.32
CA GLN A 96 7.61 -4.78 3.33
C GLN A 96 8.16 -4.20 4.65
N CYS A 97 8.41 -5.05 5.64
CA CYS A 97 8.86 -4.62 6.97
C CYS A 97 10.27 -4.01 6.95
N TYR A 98 11.22 -4.62 6.24
CA TYR A 98 12.61 -4.16 6.13
C TYR A 98 12.95 -3.72 4.73
N ASP A 99 13.91 -2.80 4.61
CA ASP A 99 14.53 -2.49 3.33
C ASP A 99 15.14 -3.74 2.69
N GLN A 100 15.22 -3.72 1.39
CA GLN A 100 15.94 -4.73 0.64
C GLN A 100 17.45 -4.49 0.70
N PHE A 101 18.23 -5.52 0.44
CA PHE A 101 19.69 -5.40 0.44
C PHE A 101 20.16 -4.55 -0.74
N VAL A 102 21.17 -3.71 -0.48
CA VAL A 102 21.76 -2.83 -1.50
C VAL A 102 22.32 -3.61 -2.71
N LEU A 103 22.76 -4.84 -2.51
CA LEU A 103 23.24 -5.71 -3.59
C LEU A 103 22.11 -6.43 -4.34
N GLY A 104 20.87 -6.21 -3.94
CA GLY A 104 19.70 -6.81 -4.55
C GLY A 104 19.28 -8.15 -3.95
N ARG A 105 17.98 -8.43 -4.06
CA ARG A 105 17.36 -9.74 -3.86
C ARG A 105 17.75 -10.69 -5.00
N PHE A 106 17.29 -11.96 -4.93
CA PHE A 106 17.48 -12.95 -5.98
C PHE A 106 16.92 -12.54 -7.37
N ASP A 107 15.94 -11.65 -7.38
CA ASP A 107 15.33 -11.05 -8.57
C ASP A 107 15.91 -9.68 -8.93
N GLY A 108 16.90 -9.21 -8.18
CA GLY A 108 17.62 -7.96 -8.39
C GLY A 108 17.09 -6.76 -7.62
N GLU A 109 15.90 -6.82 -7.02
CA GLU A 109 15.31 -5.69 -6.28
C GLU A 109 16.20 -5.21 -5.11
N ASN A 110 16.39 -3.90 -5.01
CA ASN A 110 17.16 -3.24 -3.97
C ASN A 110 16.49 -1.93 -3.50
N TYR A 111 15.21 -2.01 -3.20
CA TYR A 111 14.33 -0.89 -2.95
C TYR A 111 14.42 -0.38 -1.50
N ASN A 112 14.34 0.96 -1.33
CA ASN A 112 14.10 1.59 -0.04
C ASN A 112 12.60 1.66 0.23
N ILE A 113 12.02 0.56 0.66
CA ILE A 113 10.58 0.40 0.89
C ILE A 113 10.26 -0.08 2.31
N GLY A 114 11.27 -0.40 3.12
CA GLY A 114 11.08 -0.91 4.48
C GLY A 114 10.42 0.11 5.43
N LEU A 115 9.70 -0.39 6.42
CA LEU A 115 9.35 0.37 7.62
C LEU A 115 10.60 0.61 8.48
N PHE A 116 11.54 -0.32 8.38
CA PHE A 116 12.83 -0.32 9.05
C PHE A 116 13.96 -0.49 8.02
N ASP A 117 15.08 0.12 8.32
CA ASP A 117 16.31 -0.16 7.59
C ASP A 117 16.85 -1.58 7.88
N ILE A 118 17.93 -1.95 7.21
CA ILE A 118 18.56 -3.28 7.41
C ILE A 118 19.22 -3.46 8.80
N CYS A 119 19.36 -2.38 9.58
CA CYS A 119 19.86 -2.38 10.94
C CYS A 119 18.72 -2.37 11.97
N SER A 120 17.47 -2.60 11.55
CA SER A 120 16.27 -2.56 12.38
C SER A 120 15.98 -1.17 13.01
N GLN A 121 16.45 -0.10 12.36
CA GLN A 121 16.11 1.26 12.78
C GLN A 121 14.89 1.76 12.01
N PRO A 122 13.85 2.24 12.70
CA PRO A 122 12.67 2.79 12.01
C PRO A 122 13.03 4.11 11.33
N TYR A 123 12.31 4.45 10.27
CA TYR A 123 12.36 5.77 9.66
C TYR A 123 11.46 6.74 10.44
N PRO A 124 12.01 7.68 11.26
CA PRO A 124 11.20 8.47 12.20
C PRO A 124 10.10 9.27 11.52
N ASP A 125 10.42 9.94 10.41
CA ASP A 125 9.47 10.81 9.70
C ASP A 125 8.32 10.00 9.08
N MET A 126 8.60 8.80 8.58
CA MET A 126 7.59 7.88 8.09
C MET A 126 6.72 7.35 9.25
N MET A 127 7.35 6.97 10.37
CA MET A 127 6.66 6.44 11.54
C MET A 127 5.70 7.43 12.18
N GLU A 128 5.96 8.72 12.10
CA GLU A 128 5.04 9.76 12.58
C GLU A 128 3.67 9.65 11.89
N GLN A 129 3.66 9.57 10.57
CA GLN A 129 2.43 9.45 9.77
C GLN A 129 1.75 8.10 9.95
N ILE A 130 2.51 7.01 10.07
CA ILE A 130 1.96 5.68 10.35
C ILE A 130 1.25 5.64 11.71
N LYS A 131 1.81 6.29 12.74
CA LYS A 131 1.17 6.37 14.07
C LYS A 131 -0.12 7.18 14.02
N LEU A 132 -0.15 8.29 13.27
CA LEU A 132 -1.38 9.07 13.05
C LEU A 132 -2.43 8.20 12.36
N CYS A 133 -2.10 7.57 11.26
CA CYS A 133 -2.99 6.64 10.56
C CYS A 133 -3.55 5.57 11.52
N SER A 134 -2.67 4.88 12.25
CA SER A 134 -3.07 3.81 13.18
C SER A 134 -3.99 4.29 14.31
N SER A 135 -3.85 5.56 14.72
CA SER A 135 -4.71 6.12 15.79
C SER A 135 -6.09 6.52 15.29
N GLU A 136 -6.27 6.75 13.98
CA GLU A 136 -7.47 7.33 13.39
C GLU A 136 -8.22 6.37 12.46
N ILE A 137 -7.60 5.28 12.05
CA ILE A 137 -8.07 4.39 10.98
C ILE A 137 -9.49 3.85 11.24
N TYR A 138 -9.85 3.54 12.48
CA TYR A 138 -11.19 3.06 12.81
C TYR A 138 -12.25 4.15 12.74
N GLU A 139 -11.91 5.39 13.10
CA GLU A 139 -12.82 6.54 12.95
C GLU A 139 -13.08 6.83 11.46
N VAL A 140 -12.05 6.64 10.61
CA VAL A 140 -12.19 6.76 9.16
C VAL A 140 -13.07 5.63 8.61
N ALA A 141 -12.82 4.38 9.00
CA ALA A 141 -13.60 3.23 8.56
C ALA A 141 -15.08 3.33 8.96
N ASP A 142 -15.37 3.89 10.14
CA ASP A 142 -16.73 4.11 10.64
C ASP A 142 -17.39 5.37 10.05
N GLY A 143 -16.71 6.12 9.20
CA GLY A 143 -17.19 7.37 8.60
C GLY A 143 -17.33 8.54 9.59
N GLN A 144 -16.67 8.45 10.75
CA GLN A 144 -16.63 9.51 11.76
C GLN A 144 -15.58 10.57 11.44
N LYS A 145 -14.62 10.23 10.58
CA LYS A 145 -13.54 11.08 10.12
C LYS A 145 -13.31 10.90 8.63
N GLU A 146 -13.06 12.00 7.93
CA GLU A 146 -12.67 11.97 6.53
C GLU A 146 -11.23 11.42 6.39
N PRO A 147 -10.94 10.63 5.35
CA PRO A 147 -9.61 10.14 5.10
C PRO A 147 -8.63 11.27 4.77
N CYS A 148 -7.36 11.05 5.04
CA CYS A 148 -6.30 12.00 4.75
C CYS A 148 -6.23 12.32 3.25
N GLU A 149 -6.37 13.60 2.90
CA GLU A 149 -6.27 14.12 1.52
C GLU A 149 -4.87 14.70 1.20
N GLU A 150 -3.96 14.73 2.18
CA GLU A 150 -2.58 15.15 1.93
C GLU A 150 -1.91 14.19 0.95
N LYS A 151 -1.29 14.74 -0.08
CA LYS A 151 -0.59 13.96 -1.11
C LYS A 151 0.91 14.13 -0.97
N ALA A 152 1.61 13.03 -1.09
CA ALA A 152 3.06 13.02 -1.12
C ALA A 152 3.59 13.60 -2.44
N ASP A 153 4.78 14.19 -2.38
CA ASP A 153 5.52 14.56 -3.57
C ASP A 153 6.06 13.30 -4.24
N SER A 154 5.54 13.00 -5.43
CA SER A 154 5.89 11.81 -6.19
C SER A 154 7.13 12.04 -7.06
N ILE A 155 7.93 11.00 -7.23
CA ILE A 155 8.99 10.92 -8.23
C ILE A 155 8.73 9.74 -9.17
N PRO A 156 9.31 9.72 -10.37
CA PRO A 156 9.19 8.57 -11.26
C PRO A 156 9.65 7.28 -10.57
N MET A 157 8.97 6.19 -10.87
CA MET A 157 9.39 4.85 -10.47
C MET A 157 10.85 4.60 -10.89
N ILE A 158 11.66 4.14 -9.95
CA ILE A 158 13.01 3.63 -10.19
C ILE A 158 13.03 2.18 -9.72
N ALA A 159 12.93 1.31 -10.70
CA ALA A 159 13.09 -0.12 -10.56
C ALA A 159 14.19 -0.55 -11.56
N TYR A 160 14.95 -1.61 -11.24
CA TYR A 160 15.94 -2.12 -12.19
C TYR A 160 15.28 -2.99 -13.23
#